data_d944f61a35bf3d0ef5e69fdff5a8f414
#
_entry.id   d944f61a35bf3d0ef5e69fdff5a8f414
#
_cell.length_a   1.000
_cell.length_b   1.000
_cell.length_c   1.000
_cell.angle_alpha   90.00
_cell.angle_beta   90.00
_cell.angle_gamma   90.00
#
_symmetry.space_group_name_H-M   'P 1'
#
loop_
_entity.id
_entity.type
_entity.pdbx_description
1 polymer ?
#
loop_
_entity_poly.entity_id
_entity_poly.type
_entity_poly.pdbx_seq_one_letter_code
_entity_poly.pdbx_strand_id
1 'polypeptide(L)'
;MRDALSNSLVNIAANNAKAILLTGDHGYALFDSFRKSYPQQYVNAGIAEQNMVGVAAGLARTGYRPIVYGLSAFVPIRVLEQIKLDVCHDNLPVIFLGDGAGFVYGTLGTSHQSTEDIAATRALPNLTIFSPCDRFEMAAVMRAATEIWGPVYIRIGKCDLGDVHPQEVEYKTGDLIELTQADSDITFFATGSMVKSAQKLAQEFNNANVLSVPTLKPINTQQVVSLLKRSRVAVVFEEHSVHAGLGAVICEISAESCPIHVLRIGVTDRFSEHCGDYDYLLHEHGLDLVTIREKIRAYLQKITP
;
A
#
# COMPACT_ATOMS: atom_id res chain seq x y z
N MET A 1 11.08 -0.46 8.06
CA MET A 1 9.98 0.44 7.63
C MET A 1 9.43 1.30 8.78
N ARG A 2 9.17 0.76 9.97
CA ARG A 2 8.61 1.53 11.12
C ARG A 2 9.46 2.71 11.55
N ASP A 3 10.78 2.57 11.63
CA ASP A 3 11.68 3.67 11.97
C ASP A 3 11.67 4.78 10.90
N ALA A 4 11.59 4.40 9.62
CA ALA A 4 11.48 5.38 8.54
C ALA A 4 10.18 6.20 8.64
N LEU A 5 9.06 5.55 8.99
CA LEU A 5 7.80 6.24 9.26
C LEU A 5 7.92 7.18 10.46
N SER A 6 8.45 6.70 11.60
CA SER A 6 8.63 7.52 12.82
C SER A 6 9.50 8.75 12.54
N ASN A 7 10.63 8.55 11.86
CA ASN A 7 11.56 9.65 11.50
C ASN A 7 10.89 10.64 10.53
N SER A 8 10.11 10.16 9.56
CA SER A 8 9.38 11.02 8.63
C SER A 8 8.35 11.88 9.37
N LEU A 9 7.60 11.30 10.32
CA LEU A 9 6.63 12.06 11.13
C LEU A 9 7.29 13.14 11.97
N VAL A 10 8.40 12.82 12.64
CA VAL A 10 9.18 13.79 13.39
C VAL A 10 9.69 14.92 12.50
N ASN A 11 10.19 14.58 11.30
CA ASN A 11 10.65 15.58 10.34
C ASN A 11 9.51 16.47 9.81
N ILE A 12 8.34 15.90 9.55
CA ILE A 12 7.15 16.66 9.13
C ILE A 12 6.76 17.67 10.22
N ALA A 13 6.72 17.25 11.50
CA ALA A 13 6.39 18.13 12.61
C ALA A 13 7.43 19.24 12.82
N ALA A 14 8.72 18.93 12.65
CA ALA A 14 9.81 19.89 12.73
C ALA A 14 9.68 21.03 11.70
N ASN A 15 9.19 20.72 10.51
CA ASN A 15 9.10 21.64 9.38
C ASN A 15 7.71 22.27 9.20
N ASN A 16 6.70 21.78 9.92
CA ASN A 16 5.33 22.26 9.81
C ASN A 16 4.62 22.28 11.17
N ALA A 17 4.55 23.43 11.81
CA ALA A 17 3.87 23.62 13.10
C ALA A 17 2.34 23.34 13.03
N LYS A 18 1.77 23.26 11.83
CA LYS A 18 0.36 22.91 11.61
C LYS A 18 0.13 21.42 11.34
N ALA A 19 1.18 20.61 11.28
CA ALA A 19 1.03 19.16 11.23
C ALA A 19 0.53 18.64 12.58
N ILE A 20 -0.54 17.87 12.58
CA ILE A 20 -1.13 17.27 13.80
C ILE A 20 -1.26 15.77 13.58
N LEU A 21 -0.61 14.97 14.44
CA LEU A 21 -0.76 13.53 14.45
C LEU A 21 -1.91 13.14 15.38
N LEU A 22 -2.94 12.49 14.82
CA LEU A 22 -4.08 11.94 15.55
C LEU A 22 -3.98 10.41 15.58
N THR A 23 -4.16 9.82 16.75
CA THR A 23 -4.15 8.36 16.95
C THR A 23 -5.38 7.90 17.72
N GLY A 24 -5.82 6.66 17.46
CA GLY A 24 -6.93 6.01 18.17
C GLY A 24 -6.47 5.06 19.26
N ASP A 25 -5.62 5.50 20.19
CA ASP A 25 -5.01 4.69 21.25
C ASP A 25 -4.11 3.54 20.72
N HIS A 26 -3.44 3.80 19.61
CA HIS A 26 -2.49 2.92 18.94
C HIS A 26 -1.12 3.57 18.77
N GLY A 27 -0.12 2.77 18.34
CA GLY A 27 1.19 3.28 17.97
C GLY A 27 2.11 3.59 19.13
N TYR A 28 1.92 2.93 20.26
CA TYR A 28 2.88 2.95 21.37
C TYR A 28 4.30 2.62 20.85
N ALA A 29 5.32 3.16 21.45
CA ALA A 29 6.71 3.10 21.03
C ALA A 29 6.99 3.76 19.64
N LEU A 30 6.16 3.55 18.63
CA LEU A 30 6.31 4.17 17.30
C LEU A 30 6.33 5.70 17.37
N PHE A 31 5.54 6.28 18.26
CA PHE A 31 5.37 7.74 18.40
C PHE A 31 6.05 8.34 19.63
N ASP A 32 6.89 7.59 20.36
CA ASP A 32 7.55 8.11 21.56
C ASP A 32 8.44 9.31 21.25
N SER A 33 9.22 9.26 20.18
CA SER A 33 10.06 10.38 19.73
C SER A 33 9.21 11.59 19.33
N PHE A 34 8.10 11.36 18.63
CA PHE A 34 7.17 12.41 18.22
C PHE A 34 6.53 13.08 19.45
N ARG A 35 5.95 12.28 20.35
CA ARG A 35 5.30 12.78 21.59
C ARG A 35 6.24 13.59 22.46
N LYS A 36 7.50 13.14 22.56
CA LYS A 36 8.52 13.81 23.35
C LYS A 36 8.92 15.15 22.74
N SER A 37 9.09 15.22 21.42
CA SER A 37 9.60 16.41 20.73
C SER A 37 8.51 17.42 20.36
N TYR A 38 7.30 16.93 20.03
CA TYR A 38 6.19 17.74 19.53
C TYR A 38 4.86 17.42 20.24
N PRO A 39 4.80 17.54 21.59
CA PRO A 39 3.60 17.14 22.36
C PRO A 39 2.35 17.95 22.00
N GLN A 40 2.50 19.18 21.51
CA GLN A 40 1.38 20.05 21.09
C GLN A 40 0.82 19.67 19.70
N GLN A 41 1.54 18.85 18.96
CA GLN A 41 1.14 18.37 17.63
C GLN A 41 0.65 16.91 17.68
N TYR A 42 0.44 16.35 18.88
CA TYR A 42 -0.02 14.99 19.09
C TYR A 42 -1.37 14.95 19.82
N VAL A 43 -2.33 14.23 19.27
CA VAL A 43 -3.65 14.04 19.86
C VAL A 43 -3.98 12.56 19.89
N ASN A 44 -4.23 12.02 21.09
CA ASN A 44 -4.86 10.71 21.21
C ASN A 44 -6.37 10.93 21.28
N ALA A 45 -7.08 10.54 20.23
CA ALA A 45 -8.54 10.70 20.11
C ALA A 45 -9.32 9.56 20.83
N GLY A 46 -8.63 8.60 21.43
CA GLY A 46 -9.23 7.40 21.98
C GLY A 46 -9.70 6.42 20.90
N ILE A 47 -10.39 5.36 21.30
CA ILE A 47 -10.92 4.33 20.39
C ILE A 47 -12.22 4.85 19.75
N ALA A 48 -12.08 5.85 18.88
CA ALA A 48 -13.18 6.59 18.26
C ALA A 48 -12.80 7.05 16.85
N GLU A 49 -12.49 6.10 15.95
CA GLU A 49 -11.90 6.38 14.64
C GLU A 49 -12.79 7.28 13.75
N GLN A 50 -14.12 7.12 13.82
CA GLN A 50 -15.06 7.97 13.07
C GLN A 50 -14.97 9.42 13.53
N ASN A 51 -14.99 9.64 14.86
CA ASN A 51 -14.82 10.98 15.42
C ASN A 51 -13.42 11.55 15.09
N MET A 52 -12.38 10.72 15.14
CA MET A 52 -11.02 11.12 14.80
C MET A 52 -10.91 11.66 13.36
N VAL A 53 -11.57 11.02 12.40
CA VAL A 53 -11.60 11.49 11.00
C VAL A 53 -12.39 12.79 10.88
N GLY A 54 -13.54 12.91 11.57
CA GLY A 54 -14.30 14.16 11.62
C GLY A 54 -13.50 15.33 12.21
N VAL A 55 -12.76 15.09 13.30
CA VAL A 55 -11.83 16.07 13.90
C VAL A 55 -10.74 16.45 12.90
N ALA A 56 -10.14 15.47 12.22
CA ALA A 56 -9.12 15.73 11.20
C ALA A 56 -9.66 16.60 10.06
N ALA A 57 -10.88 16.33 9.59
CA ALA A 57 -11.52 17.15 8.57
C ALA A 57 -11.75 18.60 9.05
N GLY A 58 -12.21 18.79 10.29
CA GLY A 58 -12.36 20.12 10.90
C GLY A 58 -11.02 20.86 11.01
N LEU A 59 -9.97 20.20 11.47
CA LEU A 59 -8.61 20.77 11.54
C LEU A 59 -8.10 21.15 10.15
N ALA A 60 -8.30 20.31 9.15
CA ALA A 60 -7.86 20.60 7.78
C ALA A 60 -8.56 21.85 7.21
N ARG A 61 -9.86 22.03 7.46
CA ARG A 61 -10.60 23.25 7.06
C ARG A 61 -10.07 24.54 7.72
N THR A 62 -9.43 24.42 8.90
CA THR A 62 -8.79 25.55 9.58
C THR A 62 -7.32 25.74 9.23
N GLY A 63 -6.84 25.03 8.23
CA GLY A 63 -5.50 25.18 7.66
C GLY A 63 -4.41 24.36 8.36
N TYR A 64 -4.79 23.37 9.18
CA TYR A 64 -3.86 22.36 9.68
C TYR A 64 -3.61 21.25 8.63
N ARG A 65 -2.56 20.47 8.88
CA ARG A 65 -2.24 19.25 8.11
C ARG A 65 -2.38 18.02 9.00
N PRO A 66 -3.58 17.45 9.13
CA PRO A 66 -3.81 16.28 9.96
C PRO A 66 -3.18 15.03 9.36
N ILE A 67 -2.59 14.21 10.23
CA ILE A 67 -2.11 12.87 9.94
C ILE A 67 -2.87 11.93 10.87
N VAL A 68 -3.71 11.07 10.32
CA VAL A 68 -4.56 10.13 11.05
C VAL A 68 -3.91 8.76 11.00
N TYR A 69 -3.61 8.17 12.15
CA TYR A 69 -3.04 6.84 12.25
C TYR A 69 -4.01 5.87 12.92
N GLY A 70 -4.18 4.71 12.32
CA GLY A 70 -4.94 3.60 12.88
C GLY A 70 -4.57 2.28 12.21
N LEU A 71 -5.14 1.18 12.69
CA LEU A 71 -5.01 -0.10 12.01
C LEU A 71 -5.75 -0.05 10.67
N SER A 72 -5.18 -0.67 9.64
CA SER A 72 -5.72 -0.66 8.29
C SER A 72 -7.14 -1.25 8.20
N ALA A 73 -7.48 -2.21 9.05
CA ALA A 73 -8.84 -2.72 9.20
C ALA A 73 -9.84 -1.68 9.78
N PHE A 74 -9.36 -0.61 10.40
CA PHE A 74 -10.19 0.42 11.01
C PHE A 74 -10.07 1.75 10.25
N VAL A 75 -8.86 2.13 9.84
CA VAL A 75 -8.58 3.28 8.99
C VAL A 75 -7.91 2.75 7.72
N PRO A 76 -8.59 2.63 6.58
CA PRO A 76 -9.80 3.37 6.17
C PRO A 76 -11.15 2.65 6.32
N ILE A 77 -11.21 1.36 6.58
CA ILE A 77 -12.41 0.55 6.35
C ILE A 77 -13.59 1.00 7.21
N ARG A 78 -13.42 1.05 8.54
CA ARG A 78 -14.49 1.46 9.48
C ARG A 78 -14.98 2.89 9.25
N VAL A 79 -14.13 3.75 8.70
CA VAL A 79 -14.34 5.19 8.56
C VAL A 79 -14.48 5.65 7.11
N LEU A 80 -14.83 4.73 6.21
CA LEU A 80 -14.88 5.00 4.77
C LEU A 80 -15.86 6.12 4.42
N GLU A 81 -17.01 6.19 5.10
CA GLU A 81 -18.00 7.24 4.91
C GLU A 81 -17.44 8.61 5.27
N GLN A 82 -16.81 8.74 6.44
CA GLN A 82 -16.18 9.98 6.91
C GLN A 82 -15.04 10.41 5.97
N ILE A 83 -14.21 9.48 5.52
CA ILE A 83 -13.16 9.76 4.52
C ILE A 83 -13.81 10.32 3.24
N LYS A 84 -14.87 9.68 2.75
CA LYS A 84 -15.57 10.08 1.52
C LYS A 84 -16.20 11.47 1.64
N LEU A 85 -17.02 11.68 2.67
CA LEU A 85 -17.87 12.87 2.78
C LEU A 85 -17.14 14.06 3.41
N ASP A 86 -16.39 13.81 4.50
CA ASP A 86 -15.80 14.90 5.26
C ASP A 86 -14.46 15.35 4.71
N VAL A 87 -13.74 14.46 3.99
CA VAL A 87 -12.38 14.71 3.53
C VAL A 87 -12.24 14.71 2.01
N CYS A 88 -12.62 13.62 1.33
CA CYS A 88 -12.43 13.51 -0.13
C CYS A 88 -13.33 14.44 -0.91
N HIS A 89 -14.58 14.64 -0.50
CA HIS A 89 -15.52 15.52 -1.18
C HIS A 89 -14.98 16.96 -1.28
N ASP A 90 -14.42 17.49 -0.20
CA ASP A 90 -13.86 18.84 -0.12
C ASP A 90 -12.35 18.88 -0.47
N ASN A 91 -11.77 17.76 -0.91
CA ASN A 91 -10.35 17.63 -1.25
C ASN A 91 -9.40 18.14 -0.15
N LEU A 92 -9.67 17.78 1.10
CA LEU A 92 -8.93 18.26 2.26
C LEU A 92 -7.58 17.54 2.41
N PRO A 93 -6.51 18.26 2.83
CA PRO A 93 -5.16 17.73 2.92
C PRO A 93 -4.94 16.87 4.18
N VAL A 94 -5.63 15.73 4.27
CA VAL A 94 -5.49 14.77 5.37
C VAL A 94 -4.67 13.57 4.90
N ILE A 95 -3.68 13.14 5.69
CA ILE A 95 -2.91 11.91 5.45
C ILE A 95 -3.42 10.82 6.37
N PHE A 96 -3.89 9.71 5.81
CA PHE A 96 -4.31 8.52 6.52
C PHE A 96 -3.20 7.47 6.48
N LEU A 97 -2.79 6.97 7.63
CA LEU A 97 -1.81 5.90 7.81
C LEU A 97 -2.53 4.65 8.31
N GLY A 98 -2.72 3.67 7.44
CA GLY A 98 -3.34 2.38 7.79
C GLY A 98 -2.25 1.34 8.08
N ASP A 99 -1.98 1.09 9.35
CA ASP A 99 -0.97 0.11 9.80
C ASP A 99 -1.52 -1.31 9.83
N GLY A 100 -0.67 -2.26 9.49
CA GLY A 100 -1.00 -3.68 9.58
C GLY A 100 -1.89 -4.20 8.46
N ALA A 101 -1.76 -3.62 7.27
CA ALA A 101 -2.49 -4.07 6.09
C ALA A 101 -2.13 -5.51 5.69
N GLY A 102 -3.06 -6.19 5.04
CA GLY A 102 -2.96 -7.61 4.73
C GLY A 102 -3.13 -8.47 5.97
N PHE A 103 -2.20 -9.39 6.20
CA PHE A 103 -2.24 -10.39 7.27
C PHE A 103 -1.34 -10.07 8.48
N VAL A 104 -0.84 -8.83 8.61
CA VAL A 104 0.10 -8.44 9.68
C VAL A 104 -0.44 -8.77 11.07
N TYR A 105 -1.72 -8.54 11.31
CA TYR A 105 -2.39 -8.85 12.57
C TYR A 105 -3.19 -10.16 12.52
N GLY A 106 -2.72 -11.14 11.75
CA GLY A 106 -3.40 -12.40 11.49
C GLY A 106 -3.79 -13.21 12.73
N THR A 107 -2.99 -13.16 13.79
CA THR A 107 -3.28 -13.82 15.06
C THR A 107 -4.53 -13.27 15.78
N LEU A 108 -4.95 -12.05 15.43
CA LEU A 108 -6.16 -11.42 15.97
C LEU A 108 -7.42 -11.71 15.13
N GLY A 109 -7.25 -12.47 14.05
CA GLY A 109 -8.34 -12.90 13.18
C GLY A 109 -8.81 -11.86 12.17
N THR A 110 -9.86 -12.21 11.44
CA THR A 110 -10.41 -11.45 10.31
C THR A 110 -10.77 -10.01 10.65
N SER A 111 -11.17 -9.72 11.89
CA SER A 111 -11.49 -8.35 12.32
C SER A 111 -10.31 -7.38 12.30
N HIS A 112 -9.07 -7.91 12.24
CA HIS A 112 -7.83 -7.13 12.21
C HIS A 112 -7.03 -7.32 10.92
N GLN A 113 -7.45 -8.25 10.06
CA GLN A 113 -6.91 -8.40 8.71
C GLN A 113 -7.49 -7.30 7.82
N SER A 114 -6.71 -6.82 6.86
CA SER A 114 -7.14 -5.79 5.92
C SER A 114 -6.67 -6.18 4.53
N THR A 115 -7.51 -6.93 3.84
CA THR A 115 -7.27 -7.44 2.49
C THR A 115 -8.12 -6.74 1.43
N GLU A 116 -8.92 -5.74 1.81
CA GLU A 116 -9.89 -5.03 0.98
C GLU A 116 -9.74 -3.50 1.00
N ASP A 117 -8.78 -2.98 1.74
CA ASP A 117 -8.57 -1.54 1.97
C ASP A 117 -8.34 -0.74 0.67
N ILE A 118 -7.55 -1.28 -0.26
CA ILE A 118 -7.34 -0.65 -1.57
C ILE A 118 -8.63 -0.67 -2.37
N ALA A 119 -9.34 -1.80 -2.40
CA ALA A 119 -10.60 -1.94 -3.13
C ALA A 119 -11.64 -0.90 -2.68
N ALA A 120 -11.79 -0.73 -1.36
CA ALA A 120 -12.74 0.20 -0.78
C ALA A 120 -12.37 1.67 -1.06
N THR A 121 -11.09 2.00 -1.01
CA THR A 121 -10.62 3.39 -1.13
C THR A 121 -10.35 3.84 -2.56
N ARG A 122 -10.00 2.93 -3.47
CA ARG A 122 -9.65 3.25 -4.85
C ARG A 122 -10.77 3.96 -5.60
N ALA A 123 -12.02 3.65 -5.30
CA ALA A 123 -13.18 4.28 -5.91
C ALA A 123 -13.44 5.74 -5.44
N LEU A 124 -12.82 6.19 -4.34
CA LEU A 124 -13.06 7.53 -3.82
C LEU A 124 -12.34 8.59 -4.67
N PRO A 125 -13.03 9.60 -5.23
CA PRO A 125 -12.39 10.72 -5.92
C PRO A 125 -11.38 11.45 -5.01
N ASN A 126 -10.39 12.11 -5.61
CA ASN A 126 -9.36 12.92 -4.97
C ASN A 126 -8.36 12.14 -4.09
N LEU A 127 -8.65 10.93 -3.65
CA LEU A 127 -7.79 10.16 -2.76
C LEU A 127 -6.58 9.59 -3.52
N THR A 128 -5.38 9.94 -3.06
CA THR A 128 -4.12 9.30 -3.48
C THR A 128 -3.85 8.08 -2.60
N ILE A 129 -3.40 6.96 -3.18
CA ILE A 129 -3.16 5.70 -2.45
C ILE A 129 -1.73 5.23 -2.69
N PHE A 130 -0.99 5.07 -1.58
CA PHE A 130 0.36 4.51 -1.56
C PHE A 130 0.41 3.16 -0.83
N SER A 131 1.33 2.29 -1.26
CA SER A 131 1.64 1.01 -0.63
C SER A 131 3.14 0.71 -0.74
N PRO A 132 3.98 1.34 0.11
CA PRO A 132 5.43 1.17 0.07
C PRO A 132 5.87 -0.22 0.51
N CYS A 133 6.95 -0.76 -0.09
CA CYS A 133 7.45 -2.09 0.17
C CYS A 133 8.54 -2.16 1.25
N ASP A 134 9.33 -1.09 1.42
CA ASP A 134 10.43 -1.04 2.38
C ASP A 134 10.61 0.35 3.00
N ARG A 135 11.69 0.53 3.79
CA ARG A 135 11.96 1.80 4.48
C ARG A 135 12.29 2.95 3.52
N PHE A 136 12.87 2.67 2.36
CA PHE A 136 13.25 3.68 1.39
C PHE A 136 12.04 4.19 0.62
N GLU A 137 11.16 3.29 0.19
CA GLU A 137 9.86 3.69 -0.37
C GLU A 137 8.99 4.40 0.68
N MET A 138 8.98 3.93 1.95
CA MET A 138 8.24 4.61 3.01
C MET A 138 8.70 6.06 3.18
N ALA A 139 10.01 6.31 3.24
CA ALA A 139 10.53 7.67 3.33
C ALA A 139 10.17 8.52 2.10
N ALA A 140 10.23 7.94 0.91
CA ALA A 140 9.88 8.62 -0.34
C ALA A 140 8.38 8.96 -0.42
N VAL A 141 7.49 8.02 -0.12
CA VAL A 141 6.03 8.27 -0.14
C VAL A 141 5.59 9.23 0.96
N MET A 142 6.24 9.21 2.13
CA MET A 142 5.96 10.20 3.19
C MET A 142 6.33 11.62 2.76
N ARG A 143 7.45 11.80 2.06
CA ARG A 143 7.80 13.09 1.43
C ARG A 143 6.75 13.51 0.40
N ALA A 144 6.46 12.63 -0.56
CA ALA A 144 5.46 12.89 -1.59
C ALA A 144 4.08 13.23 -1.00
N ALA A 145 3.66 12.51 0.04
CA ALA A 145 2.38 12.77 0.72
C ALA A 145 2.29 14.19 1.31
N THR A 146 3.41 14.79 1.74
CA THR A 146 3.40 16.17 2.27
C THR A 146 3.26 17.23 1.18
N GLU A 147 3.63 16.90 -0.05
CA GLU A 147 3.56 17.81 -1.20
C GLU A 147 2.18 17.78 -1.89
N ILE A 148 1.42 16.70 -1.71
CA ILE A 148 0.09 16.55 -2.31
C ILE A 148 -0.91 17.43 -1.56
N TRP A 149 -1.56 18.35 -2.28
CA TRP A 149 -2.77 19.02 -1.78
C TRP A 149 -3.96 18.11 -2.02
N GLY A 150 -4.50 17.55 -0.95
CA GLY A 150 -5.63 16.60 -1.02
C GLY A 150 -5.41 15.40 -0.09
N PRO A 151 -6.40 14.50 -0.04
CA PRO A 151 -6.35 13.33 0.83
C PRO A 151 -5.37 12.29 0.31
N VAL A 152 -4.65 11.68 1.25
CA VAL A 152 -3.68 10.62 0.97
C VAL A 152 -3.94 9.45 1.91
N TYR A 153 -3.96 8.24 1.38
CA TYR A 153 -3.93 7.01 2.15
C TYR A 153 -2.59 6.28 1.93
N ILE A 154 -1.88 5.96 3.00
CA ILE A 154 -0.65 5.16 2.96
C ILE A 154 -0.92 3.83 3.65
N ARG A 155 -0.88 2.78 2.87
CA ARG A 155 -1.06 1.39 3.29
C ARG A 155 0.25 0.84 3.81
N ILE A 156 0.30 0.44 5.09
CA ILE A 156 1.51 -0.04 5.75
C ILE A 156 1.37 -1.53 6.01
N GLY A 157 2.04 -2.35 5.21
CA GLY A 157 2.06 -3.80 5.34
C GLY A 157 3.14 -4.30 6.30
N LYS A 158 3.57 -5.54 6.15
CA LYS A 158 4.60 -6.19 6.97
C LYS A 158 5.93 -5.43 6.89
N CYS A 159 6.38 -4.92 8.03
CA CYS A 159 7.48 -3.95 8.11
C CYS A 159 8.89 -4.55 8.22
N ASP A 160 9.00 -5.83 8.54
CA ASP A 160 10.25 -6.54 8.90
C ASP A 160 10.72 -7.54 7.85
N LEU A 161 10.23 -7.43 6.63
CA LEU A 161 10.65 -8.29 5.51
C LEU A 161 12.07 -7.96 4.97
N GLY A 162 12.67 -6.88 5.47
CA GLY A 162 13.95 -6.34 5.00
C GLY A 162 13.80 -5.45 3.76
N ASP A 163 14.90 -4.84 3.36
CA ASP A 163 14.91 -3.89 2.25
C ASP A 163 14.86 -4.60 0.90
N VAL A 164 14.21 -3.94 -0.05
CA VAL A 164 14.18 -4.27 -1.48
C VAL A 164 15.15 -3.36 -2.22
N HIS A 165 15.15 -2.08 -1.87
CA HIS A 165 16.05 -1.09 -2.44
C HIS A 165 17.39 -1.08 -1.69
N PRO A 166 18.54 -0.88 -2.38
CA PRO A 166 19.86 -0.79 -1.73
C PRO A 166 20.12 0.57 -1.09
N GLN A 167 19.39 1.61 -1.48
CA GLN A 167 19.56 3.00 -1.06
C GLN A 167 18.28 3.80 -1.22
N GLU A 168 18.30 5.07 -0.84
CA GLU A 168 17.18 6.00 -1.06
C GLU A 168 16.75 6.03 -2.53
N VAL A 169 15.45 6.12 -2.75
CA VAL A 169 14.85 6.17 -4.07
C VAL A 169 14.34 7.57 -4.37
N GLU A 170 14.68 8.06 -5.56
CA GLU A 170 13.99 9.18 -6.16
C GLU A 170 12.64 8.69 -6.68
N TYR A 171 11.59 9.41 -6.31
CA TYR A 171 10.25 8.93 -6.57
C TYR A 171 9.30 10.09 -6.92
N LYS A 172 8.54 9.88 -7.98
CA LYS A 172 7.45 10.76 -8.38
C LYS A 172 6.13 10.01 -8.24
N THR A 173 5.15 10.66 -7.62
CA THR A 173 3.80 10.08 -7.43
C THR A 173 3.23 9.55 -8.73
N GLY A 174 2.87 8.29 -8.71
CA GLY A 174 2.32 7.57 -9.85
C GLY A 174 3.32 6.71 -10.61
N ASP A 175 4.61 7.01 -10.55
CA ASP A 175 5.62 6.24 -11.26
C ASP A 175 5.84 4.86 -10.63
N LEU A 176 6.21 3.90 -11.46
CA LEU A 176 6.67 2.59 -11.05
C LEU A 176 8.18 2.62 -10.90
N ILE A 177 8.71 1.87 -9.94
CA ILE A 177 10.15 1.76 -9.71
C ILE A 177 10.64 0.43 -10.27
N GLU A 178 11.56 0.50 -11.23
CA GLU A 178 12.14 -0.68 -11.84
C GLU A 178 13.24 -1.26 -10.95
N LEU A 179 13.05 -2.50 -10.48
CA LEU A 179 13.99 -3.21 -9.60
C LEU A 179 14.96 -4.11 -10.39
N THR A 180 14.47 -4.72 -11.46
CA THR A 180 15.26 -5.51 -12.40
C THR A 180 14.78 -5.25 -13.82
N GLN A 181 15.73 -4.94 -14.69
CA GLN A 181 15.51 -4.85 -16.12
C GLN A 181 16.23 -5.99 -16.81
N ALA A 182 15.48 -6.84 -17.47
CA ALA A 182 16.00 -7.98 -18.22
C ALA A 182 15.39 -8.01 -19.61
N ASP A 183 16.03 -8.74 -20.52
CA ASP A 183 15.46 -9.07 -21.83
C ASP A 183 14.47 -10.25 -21.67
N SER A 184 13.36 -9.98 -20.99
CA SER A 184 12.33 -10.96 -20.66
C SER A 184 10.97 -10.49 -21.15
N ASP A 185 10.19 -11.43 -21.69
CA ASP A 185 8.80 -11.22 -22.09
C ASP A 185 7.80 -11.40 -20.91
N ILE A 186 8.32 -11.56 -19.70
CA ILE A 186 7.54 -11.68 -18.47
C ILE A 186 7.82 -10.47 -17.59
N THR A 187 6.76 -9.77 -17.17
CA THR A 187 6.87 -8.63 -16.25
C THR A 187 6.07 -8.87 -14.98
N PHE A 188 6.74 -8.70 -13.83
CA PHE A 188 6.15 -8.78 -12.50
C PHE A 188 5.88 -7.37 -11.97
N PHE A 189 4.61 -7.07 -11.71
CA PHE A 189 4.17 -5.86 -11.01
C PHE A 189 3.86 -6.24 -9.56
N ALA A 190 4.46 -5.59 -8.60
CA ALA A 190 4.25 -5.92 -7.21
C ALA A 190 4.09 -4.68 -6.34
N THR A 191 3.33 -4.77 -5.26
CA THR A 191 3.12 -3.67 -4.31
C THR A 191 3.28 -4.12 -2.87
N GLY A 192 3.73 -3.21 -2.01
CA GLY A 192 3.88 -3.45 -0.58
C GLY A 192 4.73 -4.68 -0.25
N SER A 193 4.27 -5.47 0.71
CA SER A 193 4.95 -6.69 1.21
C SER A 193 5.30 -7.72 0.13
N MET A 194 4.56 -7.74 -0.99
CA MET A 194 4.74 -8.74 -2.04
C MET A 194 5.87 -8.41 -3.03
N VAL A 195 6.44 -7.22 -3.00
CA VAL A 195 7.55 -6.83 -3.89
C VAL A 195 8.77 -7.74 -3.71
N LYS A 196 9.10 -8.06 -2.46
CA LYS A 196 10.23 -8.97 -2.17
C LYS A 196 10.00 -10.38 -2.67
N SER A 197 8.78 -10.88 -2.61
CA SER A 197 8.40 -12.19 -3.16
C SER A 197 8.52 -12.21 -4.67
N ALA A 198 8.07 -11.17 -5.36
CA ALA A 198 8.24 -11.01 -6.80
C ALA A 198 9.73 -11.00 -7.19
N GLN A 199 10.56 -10.22 -6.48
CA GLN A 199 12.01 -10.14 -6.74
C GLN A 199 12.70 -11.51 -6.58
N LYS A 200 12.35 -12.27 -5.52
CA LYS A 200 12.91 -13.61 -5.30
C LYS A 200 12.55 -14.60 -6.41
N LEU A 201 11.32 -14.55 -6.89
CA LEU A 201 10.83 -15.48 -7.92
C LEU A 201 11.30 -15.11 -9.33
N ALA A 202 11.62 -13.85 -9.61
CA ALA A 202 11.94 -13.38 -10.96
C ALA A 202 13.05 -14.19 -11.65
N GLN A 203 14.09 -14.59 -10.91
CA GLN A 203 15.21 -15.37 -11.44
C GLN A 203 14.78 -16.74 -11.98
N GLU A 204 13.72 -17.32 -11.43
CA GLU A 204 13.21 -18.63 -11.84
C GLU A 204 12.33 -18.55 -13.11
N PHE A 205 11.94 -17.34 -13.53
CA PHE A 205 11.04 -17.09 -14.66
C PHE A 205 11.70 -16.22 -15.73
N ASN A 206 12.74 -16.77 -16.36
CA ASN A 206 13.49 -16.11 -17.44
C ASN A 206 13.98 -14.70 -17.04
N ASN A 207 14.45 -14.55 -15.79
CA ASN A 207 14.81 -13.25 -15.21
C ASN A 207 13.73 -12.19 -15.48
N ALA A 208 12.49 -12.45 -15.06
CA ALA A 208 11.38 -11.55 -15.28
C ALA A 208 11.72 -10.11 -14.86
N ASN A 209 11.21 -9.13 -15.61
CA ASN A 209 11.28 -7.73 -15.19
C ASN A 209 10.47 -7.53 -13.92
N VAL A 210 11.00 -6.82 -12.92
CA VAL A 210 10.30 -6.58 -11.65
C VAL A 210 10.11 -5.10 -11.42
N LEU A 211 8.86 -4.69 -11.24
CA LEU A 211 8.45 -3.33 -10.94
C LEU A 211 7.85 -3.27 -9.54
N SER A 212 8.37 -2.39 -8.69
CA SER A 212 7.62 -1.97 -7.51
C SER A 212 6.61 -0.91 -7.90
N VAL A 213 5.40 -1.03 -7.36
CA VAL A 213 4.29 -0.10 -7.60
C VAL A 213 3.89 0.55 -6.26
N PRO A 214 4.64 1.56 -5.81
CA PRO A 214 4.37 2.21 -4.53
C PRO A 214 3.15 3.13 -4.57
N THR A 215 2.70 3.60 -5.76
CA THR A 215 1.44 4.34 -5.92
C THR A 215 0.42 3.51 -6.70
N LEU A 216 -0.72 3.28 -6.07
CA LEU A 216 -1.84 2.56 -6.69
C LEU A 216 -2.84 3.51 -7.35
N LYS A 217 -2.89 4.77 -6.86
CA LYS A 217 -3.73 5.83 -7.39
C LYS A 217 -3.14 7.21 -7.06
N PRO A 218 -2.87 8.07 -8.07
CA PRO A 218 -2.88 7.73 -9.51
C PRO A 218 -1.75 6.76 -9.87
N ILE A 219 -1.89 6.02 -10.95
CA ILE A 219 -0.79 5.22 -11.52
C ILE A 219 -0.34 5.83 -12.85
N ASN A 220 0.94 5.76 -13.16
CA ASN A 220 1.47 6.18 -14.45
C ASN A 220 1.09 5.17 -15.55
N THR A 221 -0.09 5.38 -16.14
CA THR A 221 -0.66 4.51 -17.18
C THR A 221 0.28 4.39 -18.39
N GLN A 222 0.99 5.46 -18.78
CA GLN A 222 1.90 5.43 -19.92
C GLN A 222 3.08 4.49 -19.65
N GLN A 223 3.63 4.52 -18.43
CA GLN A 223 4.71 3.62 -18.04
C GLN A 223 4.21 2.17 -18.02
N VAL A 224 3.04 1.90 -17.45
CA VAL A 224 2.43 0.55 -17.47
C VAL A 224 2.25 0.08 -18.92
N VAL A 225 1.64 0.86 -19.80
CA VAL A 225 1.43 0.49 -21.21
C VAL A 225 2.75 0.21 -21.91
N SER A 226 3.80 0.99 -21.66
CA SER A 226 5.12 0.75 -22.27
C SER A 226 5.73 -0.60 -21.84
N LEU A 227 5.50 -0.99 -20.60
CA LEU A 227 5.92 -2.29 -20.04
C LEU A 227 5.10 -3.43 -20.64
N LEU A 228 3.77 -3.28 -20.72
CA LEU A 228 2.89 -4.29 -21.31
C LEU A 228 3.21 -4.56 -22.78
N LYS A 229 3.55 -3.53 -23.57
CA LYS A 229 3.91 -3.67 -24.99
C LYS A 229 5.14 -4.56 -25.23
N ARG A 230 6.05 -4.65 -24.28
CA ARG A 230 7.25 -5.52 -24.36
C ARG A 230 7.08 -6.85 -23.65
N SER A 231 5.90 -7.09 -23.08
CA SER A 231 5.60 -8.28 -22.30
C SER A 231 4.58 -9.17 -23.00
N ARG A 232 4.78 -10.48 -22.97
CA ARG A 232 3.78 -11.49 -23.33
C ARG A 232 2.84 -11.76 -22.15
N VAL A 233 3.39 -11.68 -20.93
CA VAL A 233 2.67 -11.98 -19.68
C VAL A 233 3.02 -10.94 -18.61
N ALA A 234 2.00 -10.43 -17.96
CA ALA A 234 2.12 -9.69 -16.69
C ALA A 234 1.69 -10.58 -15.53
N VAL A 235 2.49 -10.63 -14.47
CA VAL A 235 2.11 -11.27 -13.20
C VAL A 235 2.04 -10.19 -12.14
N VAL A 236 0.92 -10.08 -11.45
CA VAL A 236 0.69 -9.01 -10.46
C VAL A 236 0.64 -9.62 -9.06
N PHE A 237 1.42 -9.05 -8.14
CA PHE A 237 1.58 -9.55 -6.77
C PHE A 237 1.05 -8.52 -5.77
N GLU A 238 0.09 -8.92 -4.97
CA GLU A 238 -0.49 -8.09 -3.92
C GLU A 238 -0.96 -8.92 -2.72
N GLU A 239 -0.68 -8.47 -1.51
CA GLU A 239 -1.26 -9.01 -0.27
C GLU A 239 -2.59 -8.31 -0.02
N HIS A 240 -3.49 -8.49 -0.96
CA HIS A 240 -4.80 -7.84 -1.02
C HIS A 240 -5.73 -8.73 -1.85
N SER A 241 -7.04 -8.51 -1.74
CA SER A 241 -8.01 -9.17 -2.60
C SER A 241 -7.68 -8.95 -4.09
N VAL A 242 -7.85 -9.99 -4.90
CA VAL A 242 -7.73 -9.87 -6.37
C VAL A 242 -8.80 -8.95 -6.98
N HIS A 243 -9.81 -8.57 -6.19
CA HIS A 243 -10.85 -7.64 -6.61
C HIS A 243 -10.45 -6.19 -6.30
N ALA A 244 -10.43 -5.36 -7.34
CA ALA A 244 -10.17 -3.91 -7.30
C ALA A 244 -8.82 -3.45 -6.71
N GLY A 245 -7.85 -4.36 -6.44
CA GLY A 245 -6.48 -4.03 -6.07
C GLY A 245 -5.59 -3.72 -7.28
N LEU A 246 -4.27 -3.85 -7.12
CA LEU A 246 -3.28 -3.61 -8.19
C LEU A 246 -3.53 -4.49 -9.41
N GLY A 247 -3.87 -5.78 -9.20
CA GLY A 247 -4.16 -6.71 -10.29
C GLY A 247 -5.32 -6.24 -11.16
N ALA A 248 -6.38 -5.67 -10.55
CA ALA A 248 -7.48 -5.07 -11.30
C ALA A 248 -7.02 -3.83 -12.09
N VAL A 249 -6.20 -2.96 -11.50
CA VAL A 249 -5.64 -1.78 -12.21
C VAL A 249 -4.87 -2.19 -13.46
N ILE A 250 -3.98 -3.17 -13.34
CA ILE A 250 -3.20 -3.65 -14.50
C ILE A 250 -4.11 -4.31 -15.55
N CYS A 251 -5.13 -5.07 -15.13
CA CYS A 251 -6.12 -5.65 -16.05
C CYS A 251 -6.92 -4.56 -16.79
N GLU A 252 -7.37 -3.51 -16.11
CA GLU A 252 -8.10 -2.39 -16.70
C GLU A 252 -7.24 -1.70 -17.77
N ILE A 253 -6.00 -1.33 -17.43
CA ILE A 253 -5.06 -0.69 -18.37
C ILE A 253 -4.74 -1.64 -19.54
N SER A 254 -4.54 -2.91 -19.27
CA SER A 254 -4.27 -3.91 -20.31
C SER A 254 -5.45 -4.00 -21.28
N ALA A 255 -6.67 -4.16 -20.77
CA ALA A 255 -7.87 -4.28 -21.61
C ALA A 255 -8.12 -3.05 -22.50
N GLU A 256 -7.87 -1.85 -21.96
CA GLU A 256 -8.13 -0.60 -22.65
C GLU A 256 -7.02 -0.19 -23.65
N SER A 257 -5.76 -0.56 -23.36
CA SER A 257 -4.63 0.04 -24.09
C SER A 257 -3.66 -0.97 -24.73
N CYS A 258 -3.47 -2.14 -24.14
CA CYS A 258 -2.51 -3.14 -24.62
C CYS A 258 -2.89 -4.54 -24.08
N PRO A 259 -3.85 -5.25 -24.69
CA PRO A 259 -4.31 -6.55 -24.23
C PRO A 259 -3.21 -7.60 -24.25
N ILE A 260 -2.86 -8.12 -23.06
CA ILE A 260 -1.94 -9.24 -22.87
C ILE A 260 -2.48 -10.20 -21.80
N HIS A 261 -1.81 -11.32 -21.63
CA HIS A 261 -2.11 -12.23 -20.52
C HIS A 261 -1.73 -11.63 -19.17
N VAL A 262 -2.68 -11.57 -18.21
CA VAL A 262 -2.43 -11.08 -16.85
C VAL A 262 -2.80 -12.16 -15.84
N LEU A 263 -1.82 -12.57 -15.02
CA LEU A 263 -2.02 -13.42 -13.86
C LEU A 263 -2.03 -12.58 -12.60
N ARG A 264 -3.09 -12.67 -11.81
CA ARG A 264 -3.21 -11.98 -10.52
C ARG A 264 -2.89 -12.94 -9.37
N ILE A 265 -1.87 -12.62 -8.59
CA ILE A 265 -1.48 -13.28 -7.34
C ILE A 265 -1.95 -12.39 -6.20
N GLY A 266 -2.99 -12.80 -5.51
CA GLY A 266 -3.63 -12.08 -4.42
C GLY A 266 -4.60 -12.99 -3.66
N VAL A 267 -5.25 -12.42 -2.66
CA VAL A 267 -6.27 -13.10 -1.85
C VAL A 267 -7.51 -13.33 -2.71
N THR A 268 -7.96 -14.58 -2.80
CA THR A 268 -9.19 -14.94 -3.52
C THR A 268 -10.42 -14.55 -2.68
N ASP A 269 -11.62 -14.73 -3.25
CA ASP A 269 -12.90 -14.34 -2.62
C ASP A 269 -13.25 -15.26 -1.44
N ARG A 270 -12.46 -15.16 -0.36
CA ARG A 270 -12.68 -15.86 0.91
C ARG A 270 -12.01 -15.17 2.08
N PHE A 271 -12.58 -15.31 3.26
CA PHE A 271 -11.94 -14.99 4.52
C PHE A 271 -10.92 -16.07 4.91
N SER A 272 -10.03 -15.75 5.86
CA SER A 272 -9.18 -16.75 6.53
C SER A 272 -10.06 -17.71 7.35
N GLU A 273 -9.78 -19.00 7.26
CA GLU A 273 -10.52 -20.03 8.01
C GLU A 273 -10.06 -20.06 9.48
N HIS A 274 -8.79 -19.74 9.71
CA HIS A 274 -8.20 -19.78 11.06
C HIS A 274 -7.38 -18.52 11.34
N CYS A 275 -7.21 -18.20 12.61
CA CYS A 275 -6.21 -17.24 13.06
C CYS A 275 -4.84 -17.94 13.03
N GLY A 276 -3.81 -17.20 12.63
CA GLY A 276 -2.46 -17.73 12.54
C GLY A 276 -1.43 -16.61 12.48
N ASP A 277 -0.16 -16.99 12.49
CA ASP A 277 0.91 -16.06 12.21
C ASP A 277 0.93 -15.65 10.72
N TYR A 278 1.80 -14.72 10.40
CA TYR A 278 1.88 -14.14 9.06
C TYR A 278 2.17 -15.20 7.98
N ASP A 279 3.14 -16.08 8.23
CA ASP A 279 3.56 -17.11 7.25
C ASP A 279 2.47 -18.17 7.06
N TYR A 280 1.77 -18.55 8.14
CA TYR A 280 0.62 -19.45 8.06
C TYR A 280 -0.47 -18.87 7.16
N LEU A 281 -0.82 -17.60 7.33
CA LEU A 281 -1.88 -16.98 6.52
C LEU A 281 -1.46 -16.77 5.06
N LEU A 282 -0.20 -16.44 4.80
CA LEU A 282 0.31 -16.44 3.43
C LEU A 282 0.16 -17.82 2.77
N HIS A 283 0.48 -18.90 3.50
CA HIS A 283 0.31 -20.26 2.99
C HIS A 283 -1.17 -20.60 2.79
N GLU A 284 -2.03 -20.32 3.77
CA GLU A 284 -3.48 -20.57 3.68
C GLU A 284 -4.10 -19.91 2.44
N HIS A 285 -3.70 -18.69 2.12
CA HIS A 285 -4.18 -17.95 0.96
C HIS A 285 -3.38 -18.19 -0.33
N GLY A 286 -2.36 -19.06 -0.28
CA GLY A 286 -1.51 -19.42 -1.42
C GLY A 286 -0.70 -18.23 -1.94
N LEU A 287 -0.20 -17.41 -1.00
CA LEU A 287 0.71 -16.29 -1.22
C LEU A 287 2.14 -16.58 -0.76
N ASP A 288 2.42 -17.81 -0.31
CA ASP A 288 3.79 -18.30 -0.07
C ASP A 288 4.52 -18.55 -1.40
N LEU A 289 5.86 -18.50 -1.35
CA LEU A 289 6.70 -18.61 -2.55
C LEU A 289 6.51 -19.91 -3.33
N VAL A 290 6.22 -21.03 -2.65
CA VAL A 290 6.05 -22.34 -3.29
C VAL A 290 4.75 -22.34 -4.11
N THR A 291 3.67 -21.97 -3.48
CA THR A 291 2.35 -21.92 -4.13
C THR A 291 2.30 -20.90 -5.27
N ILE A 292 2.90 -19.71 -5.09
CA ILE A 292 3.00 -18.71 -6.16
C ILE A 292 3.78 -19.25 -7.34
N ARG A 293 4.93 -19.90 -7.12
CA ARG A 293 5.74 -20.51 -8.17
C ARG A 293 4.93 -21.50 -9.00
N GLU A 294 4.18 -22.37 -8.34
CA GLU A 294 3.35 -23.37 -9.01
C GLU A 294 2.23 -22.71 -9.83
N LYS A 295 1.56 -21.69 -9.27
CA LYS A 295 0.54 -20.92 -9.99
C LYS A 295 1.10 -20.26 -11.26
N ILE A 296 2.28 -19.65 -11.19
CA ILE A 296 2.92 -19.01 -12.36
C ILE A 296 3.27 -20.07 -13.40
N ARG A 297 3.90 -21.18 -13.00
CA ARG A 297 4.27 -22.28 -13.92
C ARG A 297 3.04 -22.85 -14.64
N ALA A 298 2.00 -23.18 -13.90
CA ALA A 298 0.75 -23.70 -14.45
C ALA A 298 0.09 -22.70 -15.43
N TYR A 299 0.10 -21.42 -15.10
CA TYR A 299 -0.44 -20.38 -15.97
C TYR A 299 0.37 -20.25 -17.27
N LEU A 300 1.71 -20.22 -17.18
CA LEU A 300 2.57 -20.13 -18.34
C LEU A 300 2.40 -21.33 -19.28
N GLN A 301 2.27 -22.55 -18.74
CA GLN A 301 1.98 -23.76 -19.53
C GLN A 301 0.66 -23.66 -20.28
N LYS A 302 -0.38 -23.08 -19.63
CA LYS A 302 -1.73 -22.95 -20.23
C LYS A 302 -1.76 -21.97 -21.40
N ILE A 303 -0.93 -20.92 -21.39
CA ILE A 303 -0.93 -19.86 -22.42
C ILE A 303 0.19 -20.02 -23.46
N THR A 304 1.05 -21.03 -23.32
CA THR A 304 2.02 -21.41 -24.34
C THR A 304 1.31 -22.33 -25.34
N PRO A 305 1.31 -22.00 -26.65
CA PRO A 305 0.66 -22.80 -27.66
C PRO A 305 1.22 -24.20 -27.75
#